data_fd7583616ae669973a445d18d7638205
#
_entry.id   fd7583616ae669973a445d18d7638205
#
_cell.length_a   1.000
_cell.length_b   1.000
_cell.length_c   1.000
_cell.angle_alpha   90.00
_cell.angle_beta   90.00
_cell.angle_gamma   90.00
#
_symmetry.space_group_name_H-M   'P 1'
#
loop_
_entity.id
_entity.type
_entity.pdbx_description
1 polymer ?
#
loop_
_entity_poly.entity_id
_entity_poly.type
_entity_poly.pdbx_seq_one_letter_code
_entity_poly.pdbx_strand_id
1 'polypeptide(L)'
;MKIIYAPCVLFCVLLTSGSGAAQSPAARTAERMRELIRVLDLKVLPKESGYLGIVGVSPQKVVVHGKPLAVQSQNYYMLTDTLPINYLHWLEPADTHILIEGGPVDYFIFHPDGQVEKIVLGMNVAKGERPIVAVPGGCWKALQLHKDARYALMANALSPEFTPDRVRIGEGAAWVKRFAGKAEWATPEFLRVMIGPNWKP
;
A
#
# COMPACT_ATOMS: atom_id res chain seq x y z
N MET A 1 -17.30 80.25 28.77
CA MET A 1 -16.59 78.98 28.77
C MET A 1 -17.62 77.90 28.45
N LYS A 2 -17.70 77.46 27.17
CA LYS A 2 -18.68 76.52 26.70
C LYS A 2 -18.01 75.14 26.62
N ILE A 3 -18.50 74.19 27.37
CA ILE A 3 -18.01 72.78 27.37
C ILE A 3 -18.80 72.05 26.30
N ILE A 4 -18.09 71.53 25.28
CA ILE A 4 -18.65 70.72 24.21
C ILE A 4 -18.46 69.25 24.58
N TYR A 5 -19.57 68.54 24.80
CA TYR A 5 -19.58 67.10 24.99
C TYR A 5 -19.54 66.43 23.60
N ALA A 6 -18.53 65.58 23.35
CA ALA A 6 -18.50 64.69 22.19
C ALA A 6 -19.20 63.37 22.54
N PRO A 7 -20.03 62.81 21.65
CA PRO A 7 -20.65 61.51 21.90
C PRO A 7 -19.66 60.36 21.66
N CYS A 8 -19.52 59.51 22.65
CA CYS A 8 -18.75 58.27 22.55
C CYS A 8 -19.57 57.26 21.75
N VAL A 9 -19.18 56.98 20.50
CA VAL A 9 -19.78 55.94 19.68
C VAL A 9 -19.19 54.60 20.10
N LEU A 10 -19.99 53.79 20.79
CA LEU A 10 -19.67 52.41 21.20
C LEU A 10 -19.72 51.49 19.97
N PHE A 11 -18.56 51.10 19.44
CA PHE A 11 -18.46 50.14 18.34
C PHE A 11 -18.62 48.73 18.90
N CYS A 12 -19.82 48.18 18.79
CA CYS A 12 -20.09 46.75 19.13
C CYS A 12 -19.48 45.88 18.03
N VAL A 13 -18.29 45.31 18.26
CA VAL A 13 -17.73 44.26 17.41
C VAL A 13 -18.47 42.96 17.69
N LEU A 14 -19.38 42.59 16.81
CA LEU A 14 -20.00 41.28 16.79
C LEU A 14 -18.94 40.26 16.37
N LEU A 15 -18.33 39.60 17.33
CA LEU A 15 -17.54 38.38 17.10
C LEU A 15 -18.48 37.29 16.71
N THR A 16 -18.64 37.05 15.40
CA THR A 16 -19.27 35.82 14.87
C THR A 16 -18.30 34.68 15.15
N SER A 17 -18.52 33.97 16.26
CA SER A 17 -17.91 32.66 16.52
C SER A 17 -18.43 31.68 15.49
N GLY A 18 -17.72 31.56 14.36
CA GLY A 18 -17.91 30.48 13.39
C GLY A 18 -17.60 29.16 14.09
N SER A 19 -18.63 28.45 14.56
CA SER A 19 -18.51 27.05 15.02
C SER A 19 -18.16 26.19 13.82
N GLY A 20 -16.86 26.12 13.50
CA GLY A 20 -16.33 25.06 12.63
C GLY A 20 -16.57 23.74 13.32
N ALA A 21 -17.58 22.98 12.89
CA ALA A 21 -17.83 21.64 13.38
C ALA A 21 -16.56 20.81 13.17
N ALA A 22 -15.97 20.30 14.25
CA ALA A 22 -14.77 19.47 14.17
C ALA A 22 -15.09 18.23 13.34
N GLN A 23 -14.33 18.00 12.26
CA GLN A 23 -14.50 16.82 11.41
C GLN A 23 -14.35 15.52 12.23
N SER A 24 -15.19 14.53 11.91
CA SER A 24 -15.08 13.22 12.54
C SER A 24 -13.74 12.56 12.23
N PRO A 25 -13.22 11.65 13.08
CA PRO A 25 -11.99 10.91 12.80
C PRO A 25 -12.03 10.19 11.44
N ALA A 26 -13.17 9.60 11.07
CA ALA A 26 -13.35 8.94 9.78
C ALA A 26 -13.27 9.92 8.60
N ALA A 27 -13.83 11.13 8.74
CA ALA A 27 -13.76 12.16 7.71
C ALA A 27 -12.32 12.65 7.50
N ARG A 28 -11.57 12.86 8.60
CA ARG A 28 -10.13 13.23 8.52
C ARG A 28 -9.29 12.15 7.84
N THR A 29 -9.55 10.87 8.16
CA THR A 29 -8.84 9.75 7.51
C THR A 29 -9.14 9.69 6.01
N ALA A 30 -10.41 9.83 5.61
CA ALA A 30 -10.79 9.86 4.19
C ALA A 30 -10.18 11.05 3.44
N GLU A 31 -10.06 12.20 4.08
CA GLU A 31 -9.39 13.38 3.51
C GLU A 31 -7.89 13.13 3.35
N ARG A 32 -7.22 12.54 4.36
CA ARG A 32 -5.81 12.17 4.30
C ARG A 32 -5.53 11.19 3.15
N MET A 33 -6.37 10.17 2.97
CA MET A 33 -6.24 9.24 1.83
C MET A 33 -6.30 9.96 0.49
N ARG A 34 -7.29 10.86 0.29
CA ARG A 34 -7.40 11.66 -0.96
C ARG A 34 -6.20 12.58 -1.17
N GLU A 35 -5.71 13.20 -0.11
CA GLU A 35 -4.51 14.02 -0.14
C GLU A 35 -3.30 13.22 -0.61
N LEU A 36 -3.03 12.05 0.00
CA LEU A 36 -1.91 11.17 -0.36
C LEU A 36 -2.00 10.75 -1.83
N ILE A 37 -3.17 10.30 -2.28
CA ILE A 37 -3.38 9.89 -3.68
C ILE A 37 -3.07 11.06 -4.63
N ARG A 38 -3.53 12.26 -4.33
CA ARG A 38 -3.35 13.45 -5.17
C ARG A 38 -1.91 13.96 -5.15
N VAL A 39 -1.31 14.12 -3.95
CA VAL A 39 0.02 14.77 -3.79
C VAL A 39 1.14 13.86 -4.28
N LEU A 40 1.03 12.54 -4.04
CA LEU A 40 2.01 11.55 -4.48
C LEU A 40 1.73 11.02 -5.89
N ASP A 41 0.74 11.60 -6.59
CA ASP A 41 0.32 11.21 -7.95
C ASP A 41 0.04 9.70 -8.10
N LEU A 42 -0.62 9.12 -7.10
CA LEU A 42 -0.89 7.68 -7.08
C LEU A 42 -1.98 7.33 -8.10
N LYS A 43 -1.73 6.30 -8.91
CA LYS A 43 -2.65 5.76 -9.93
C LYS A 43 -3.06 4.35 -9.58
N VAL A 44 -4.31 4.00 -9.86
CA VAL A 44 -4.80 2.62 -9.70
C VAL A 44 -3.98 1.67 -10.57
N LEU A 45 -3.54 0.57 -9.98
CA LEU A 45 -2.83 -0.50 -10.68
C LEU A 45 -3.85 -1.55 -11.16
N PRO A 46 -4.15 -1.63 -12.48
CA PRO A 46 -5.37 -2.30 -12.95
C PRO A 46 -5.43 -3.81 -12.64
N LYS A 47 -4.30 -4.52 -12.71
CA LYS A 47 -4.28 -6.00 -12.53
C LYS A 47 -3.99 -6.40 -11.10
N GLU A 48 -3.07 -5.73 -10.46
CA GLU A 48 -2.64 -6.06 -9.10
C GLU A 48 -3.54 -5.41 -8.04
N SER A 49 -4.31 -4.37 -8.42
CA SER A 49 -5.10 -3.52 -7.52
C SER A 49 -4.22 -2.63 -6.61
N GLY A 50 -4.86 -1.78 -5.81
CA GLY A 50 -4.18 -0.72 -5.05
C GLY A 50 -3.74 0.44 -5.93
N TYR A 51 -2.94 1.33 -5.36
CA TYR A 51 -2.43 2.53 -6.01
C TYR A 51 -0.90 2.51 -6.05
N LEU A 52 -0.33 2.93 -7.17
CA LEU A 52 1.12 3.02 -7.39
C LEU A 52 1.51 4.45 -7.75
N GLY A 53 2.61 4.94 -7.19
CA GLY A 53 3.25 6.20 -7.56
C GLY A 53 4.75 5.98 -7.77
N ILE A 54 5.29 6.37 -8.93
CA ILE A 54 6.70 6.20 -9.25
C ILE A 54 7.51 7.26 -8.50
N VAL A 55 8.55 6.84 -7.78
CA VAL A 55 9.50 7.72 -7.10
C VAL A 55 10.75 7.93 -7.94
N GLY A 56 11.37 6.84 -8.41
CA GLY A 56 12.57 6.95 -9.20
C GLY A 56 13.24 5.62 -9.52
N VAL A 57 14.31 5.73 -10.30
CA VAL A 57 15.14 4.60 -10.73
C VAL A 57 16.61 4.98 -10.55
N SER A 58 17.42 4.07 -10.00
CA SER A 58 18.86 4.29 -9.82
C SER A 58 19.55 4.55 -11.16
N PRO A 59 20.47 5.53 -11.24
CA PRO A 59 21.30 5.71 -12.44
C PRO A 59 22.33 4.59 -12.62
N GLN A 60 22.68 3.88 -11.53
CA GLN A 60 23.61 2.76 -11.59
C GLN A 60 22.96 1.53 -12.22
N LYS A 61 23.73 0.77 -12.99
CA LYS A 61 23.26 -0.42 -13.70
C LYS A 61 23.98 -1.68 -13.23
N VAL A 62 23.26 -2.80 -13.33
CA VAL A 62 23.75 -4.16 -13.13
C VAL A 62 23.35 -5.01 -14.32
N VAL A 63 24.17 -5.96 -14.74
CA VAL A 63 23.83 -6.88 -15.84
C VAL A 63 23.12 -8.10 -15.28
N VAL A 64 21.89 -8.34 -15.72
CA VAL A 64 21.08 -9.50 -15.33
C VAL A 64 20.63 -10.20 -16.61
N HIS A 65 20.97 -11.48 -16.74
CA HIS A 65 20.67 -12.28 -17.96
C HIS A 65 21.11 -11.55 -19.26
N GLY A 66 22.26 -10.88 -19.23
CA GLY A 66 22.78 -10.14 -20.39
C GLY A 66 22.16 -8.78 -20.65
N LYS A 67 21.17 -8.34 -19.85
CA LYS A 67 20.49 -7.04 -19.98
C LYS A 67 20.98 -6.06 -18.90
N PRO A 68 21.33 -4.82 -19.23
CA PRO A 68 21.64 -3.79 -18.26
C PRO A 68 20.34 -3.27 -17.62
N LEU A 69 20.18 -3.49 -16.32
CA LEU A 69 19.06 -3.01 -15.52
C LEU A 69 19.56 -2.00 -14.49
N ALA A 70 18.70 -1.07 -14.04
CA ALA A 70 19.04 -0.26 -12.88
C ALA A 70 19.15 -1.15 -11.63
N VAL A 71 20.05 -0.80 -10.72
CA VAL A 71 20.27 -1.57 -9.48
C VAL A 71 19.01 -1.58 -8.62
N GLN A 72 18.17 -0.53 -8.73
CA GLN A 72 16.94 -0.40 -7.95
C GLN A 72 15.94 0.52 -8.63
N SER A 73 14.64 0.23 -8.46
CA SER A 73 13.54 1.17 -8.65
C SER A 73 12.76 1.35 -7.36
N GLN A 74 12.20 2.56 -7.14
CA GLN A 74 11.40 2.89 -5.96
C GLN A 74 10.05 3.44 -6.35
N ASN A 75 9.03 3.04 -5.60
CA ASN A 75 7.66 3.43 -5.79
C ASN A 75 6.98 3.69 -4.44
N TYR A 76 5.91 4.50 -4.45
CA TYR A 76 4.87 4.41 -3.44
C TYR A 76 3.88 3.33 -3.83
N TYR A 77 3.40 2.57 -2.86
CA TYR A 77 2.29 1.64 -3.02
C TYR A 77 1.28 1.86 -1.90
N MET A 78 -0.01 1.89 -2.23
CA MET A 78 -1.06 2.14 -1.23
C MET A 78 -2.24 1.20 -1.42
N LEU A 79 -2.65 0.55 -0.33
CA LEU A 79 -3.93 -0.14 -0.20
C LEU A 79 -4.93 0.75 0.53
N THR A 80 -6.21 0.60 0.22
CA THR A 80 -7.32 1.30 0.85
C THR A 80 -8.44 0.32 1.18
N ASP A 81 -9.37 0.71 2.01
CA ASP A 81 -10.57 -0.10 2.31
C ASP A 81 -11.47 -0.37 1.09
N THR A 82 -11.35 0.42 0.02
CA THR A 82 -12.03 0.18 -1.27
C THR A 82 -11.22 -0.69 -2.22
N LEU A 83 -9.90 -0.76 -2.06
CA LEU A 83 -8.97 -1.61 -2.78
C LEU A 83 -8.05 -2.32 -1.78
N PRO A 84 -8.60 -3.26 -0.96
CA PRO A 84 -7.89 -3.82 0.18
C PRO A 84 -6.92 -4.94 -0.17
N ILE A 85 -6.94 -5.46 -1.38
CA ILE A 85 -6.12 -6.59 -1.81
C ILE A 85 -5.16 -6.15 -2.91
N ASN A 86 -3.88 -6.50 -2.76
CA ASN A 86 -2.93 -6.57 -3.86
C ASN A 86 -2.93 -8.01 -4.34
N TYR A 87 -3.49 -8.23 -5.54
CA TYR A 87 -3.70 -9.57 -6.08
C TYR A 87 -2.40 -10.31 -6.36
N LEU A 88 -2.50 -11.63 -6.36
CA LEU A 88 -1.39 -12.56 -6.54
C LEU A 88 -0.54 -12.21 -7.76
N HIS A 89 0.74 -11.97 -7.52
CA HIS A 89 1.72 -11.71 -8.55
C HIS A 89 3.09 -12.29 -8.16
N TRP A 90 3.91 -12.56 -9.16
CA TRP A 90 5.26 -13.04 -9.04
C TRP A 90 6.21 -11.97 -9.59
N LEU A 91 7.30 -11.72 -8.88
CA LEU A 91 8.36 -10.83 -9.33
C LEU A 91 9.67 -11.59 -9.40
N GLU A 92 10.42 -11.40 -10.50
CA GLU A 92 11.78 -11.92 -10.58
C GLU A 92 12.72 -11.15 -9.63
N PRO A 93 12.68 -9.80 -9.52
CA PRO A 93 13.48 -9.07 -8.56
C PRO A 93 13.00 -9.28 -7.11
N ALA A 94 13.92 -9.11 -6.16
CA ALA A 94 13.56 -8.95 -4.77
C ALA A 94 12.77 -7.65 -4.57
N ASP A 95 11.80 -7.70 -3.64
CA ASP A 95 10.88 -6.60 -3.39
C ASP A 95 10.78 -6.30 -1.89
N THR A 96 11.04 -5.07 -1.52
CA THR A 96 10.99 -4.62 -0.12
C THR A 96 9.94 -3.55 0.06
N HIS A 97 8.99 -3.79 0.98
CA HIS A 97 8.03 -2.78 1.40
C HIS A 97 8.34 -2.26 2.80
N ILE A 98 8.22 -0.95 2.97
CA ILE A 98 8.39 -0.24 4.24
C ILE A 98 7.10 0.51 4.53
N LEU A 99 6.49 0.27 5.68
CA LEU A 99 5.29 1.01 6.08
C LEU A 99 5.64 2.46 6.37
N ILE A 100 4.95 3.38 5.69
CA ILE A 100 5.08 4.83 5.89
C ILE A 100 3.97 5.33 6.82
N GLU A 101 2.71 4.95 6.52
CA GLU A 101 1.55 5.47 7.24
C GLU A 101 0.37 4.49 7.14
N GLY A 102 -0.46 4.39 8.19
CA GLY A 102 -1.62 3.51 8.22
C GLY A 102 -1.27 2.04 8.54
N GLY A 103 -1.93 1.10 7.90
CA GLY A 103 -1.77 -0.35 8.14
C GLY A 103 -2.52 -0.86 9.37
N PRO A 104 -2.30 -2.12 9.75
CA PRO A 104 -1.33 -3.07 9.20
C PRO A 104 -1.80 -3.77 7.90
N VAL A 105 -0.85 -4.49 7.25
CA VAL A 105 -1.07 -5.26 6.03
C VAL A 105 -0.53 -6.66 6.19
N ASP A 106 -1.35 -7.66 5.87
CA ASP A 106 -0.93 -9.06 5.77
C ASP A 106 -0.20 -9.32 4.45
N TYR A 107 0.98 -9.92 4.51
CA TYR A 107 1.75 -10.45 3.38
C TYR A 107 1.64 -11.96 3.37
N PHE A 108 1.25 -12.51 2.22
CA PHE A 108 1.20 -13.94 1.95
C PHE A 108 2.25 -14.23 0.88
N ILE A 109 3.31 -14.96 1.26
CA ILE A 109 4.47 -15.24 0.40
C ILE A 109 4.47 -16.72 0.10
N PHE A 110 4.72 -17.09 -1.17
CA PHE A 110 4.72 -18.46 -1.67
C PHE A 110 6.05 -18.71 -2.35
N HIS A 111 6.87 -19.55 -1.74
CA HIS A 111 8.24 -19.84 -2.17
C HIS A 111 8.29 -20.84 -3.32
N PRO A 112 9.36 -20.79 -4.14
CA PRO A 112 9.56 -21.75 -5.24
C PRO A 112 9.64 -23.20 -4.80
N ASP A 113 10.08 -23.48 -3.56
CA ASP A 113 10.15 -24.82 -2.95
C ASP A 113 8.79 -25.33 -2.44
N GLY A 114 7.74 -24.51 -2.48
CA GLY A 114 6.40 -24.83 -2.02
C GLY A 114 6.11 -24.46 -0.57
N GLN A 115 7.04 -23.84 0.13
CA GLN A 115 6.79 -23.25 1.44
C GLN A 115 5.91 -22.01 1.32
N VAL A 116 5.16 -21.69 2.39
CA VAL A 116 4.34 -20.50 2.48
C VAL A 116 4.63 -19.76 3.77
N GLU A 117 4.57 -18.44 3.71
CA GLU A 117 4.85 -17.57 4.85
C GLU A 117 3.77 -16.49 4.96
N LYS A 118 3.39 -16.13 6.19
CA LYS A 118 2.56 -14.97 6.48
C LYS A 118 3.33 -14.02 7.38
N ILE A 119 3.47 -12.76 6.94
CA ILE A 119 4.11 -11.68 7.71
C ILE A 119 3.11 -10.53 7.81
N VAL A 120 3.07 -9.84 8.95
CA VAL A 120 2.29 -8.62 9.12
C VAL A 120 3.22 -7.42 9.01
N LEU A 121 3.03 -6.61 7.98
CA LEU A 121 3.67 -5.30 7.86
C LEU A 121 2.90 -4.30 8.73
N GLY A 122 3.54 -3.80 9.78
CA GLY A 122 2.89 -2.93 10.75
C GLY A 122 3.88 -2.36 11.77
N MET A 123 3.41 -1.46 12.61
CA MET A 123 4.25 -0.75 13.58
C MET A 123 4.22 -1.34 14.99
N ASN A 124 3.32 -2.30 15.27
CA ASN A 124 3.19 -2.91 16.58
C ASN A 124 4.15 -4.11 16.73
N VAL A 125 5.44 -3.82 16.90
CA VAL A 125 6.49 -4.83 17.01
C VAL A 125 6.26 -5.77 18.19
N ALA A 126 5.64 -5.29 19.27
CA ALA A 126 5.29 -6.12 20.43
C ALA A 126 4.26 -7.22 20.11
N LYS A 127 3.46 -7.05 19.05
CA LYS A 127 2.55 -8.06 18.52
C LYS A 127 3.12 -8.88 17.36
N GLY A 128 4.43 -8.75 17.08
CA GLY A 128 5.09 -9.46 16.00
C GLY A 128 4.98 -8.79 14.62
N GLU A 129 4.41 -7.60 14.55
CA GLU A 129 4.40 -6.82 13.30
C GLU A 129 5.82 -6.35 12.94
N ARG A 130 6.07 -6.19 11.66
CA ARG A 130 7.36 -5.73 11.14
C ARG A 130 7.16 -4.47 10.30
N PRO A 131 7.87 -3.36 10.57
CA PRO A 131 7.77 -2.15 9.76
C PRO A 131 8.37 -2.30 8.35
N ILE A 132 9.15 -3.36 8.13
CA ILE A 132 9.76 -3.71 6.84
C ILE A 132 9.50 -5.19 6.56
N VAL A 133 9.06 -5.48 5.32
CA VAL A 133 8.94 -6.84 4.78
C VAL A 133 9.74 -6.91 3.49
N ALA A 134 10.69 -7.84 3.42
CA ALA A 134 11.46 -8.15 2.22
C ALA A 134 10.98 -9.49 1.64
N VAL A 135 10.53 -9.48 0.40
CA VAL A 135 10.14 -10.69 -0.35
C VAL A 135 11.27 -11.05 -1.30
N PRO A 136 11.85 -12.26 -1.19
CA PRO A 136 12.91 -12.70 -2.10
C PRO A 136 12.41 -12.73 -3.55
N GLY A 137 13.32 -12.46 -4.49
CA GLY A 137 13.02 -12.63 -5.91
C GLY A 137 12.61 -14.06 -6.26
N GLY A 138 11.69 -14.19 -7.22
CA GLY A 138 11.17 -15.49 -7.64
C GLY A 138 10.03 -16.04 -6.76
N CYS A 139 9.61 -15.34 -5.72
CA CYS A 139 8.44 -15.70 -4.93
C CYS A 139 7.15 -15.13 -5.54
N TRP A 140 6.04 -15.86 -5.35
CA TRP A 140 4.70 -15.28 -5.48
C TRP A 140 4.32 -14.57 -4.19
N LYS A 141 3.55 -13.50 -4.28
CA LYS A 141 2.99 -12.82 -3.12
C LYS A 141 1.61 -12.25 -3.41
N ALA A 142 0.84 -12.07 -2.34
CA ALA A 142 -0.38 -11.28 -2.32
C ALA A 142 -0.43 -10.51 -0.99
N LEU A 143 -1.09 -9.37 -0.96
CA LEU A 143 -1.21 -8.54 0.22
C LEU A 143 -2.68 -8.28 0.53
N GLN A 144 -2.99 -8.13 1.81
CA GLN A 144 -4.34 -7.77 2.26
C GLN A 144 -4.27 -6.74 3.38
N LEU A 145 -4.91 -5.60 3.18
CA LEU A 145 -5.12 -4.61 4.24
C LEU A 145 -5.95 -5.23 5.37
N HIS A 146 -5.55 -5.04 6.63
CA HIS A 146 -6.36 -5.47 7.75
C HIS A 146 -7.74 -4.81 7.73
N LYS A 147 -8.78 -5.56 8.12
CA LYS A 147 -10.19 -5.12 8.12
C LYS A 147 -10.45 -3.85 8.96
N ASP A 148 -9.64 -3.62 9.98
CA ASP A 148 -9.75 -2.47 10.88
C ASP A 148 -8.92 -1.26 10.39
N ALA A 149 -8.13 -1.43 9.33
CA ALA A 149 -7.34 -0.37 8.71
C ALA A 149 -8.12 0.28 7.56
N ARG A 150 -8.00 1.60 7.43
CA ARG A 150 -8.62 2.36 6.33
C ARG A 150 -7.72 2.44 5.11
N TYR A 151 -6.42 2.42 5.31
CA TYR A 151 -5.40 2.43 4.28
C TYR A 151 -4.03 2.02 4.85
N ALA A 152 -3.11 1.71 3.94
CA ALA A 152 -1.69 1.58 4.24
C ALA A 152 -0.90 2.17 3.07
N LEU A 153 -0.08 3.19 3.35
CA LEU A 153 0.90 3.74 2.42
C LEU A 153 2.25 3.10 2.72
N MET A 154 2.89 2.58 1.69
CA MET A 154 4.17 1.90 1.76
C MET A 154 5.16 2.51 0.78
N ALA A 155 6.45 2.54 1.12
CA ALA A 155 7.52 2.60 0.15
C ALA A 155 7.78 1.18 -0.37
N ASN A 156 8.04 1.06 -1.67
CA ASN A 156 8.36 -0.18 -2.34
C ASN A 156 9.69 -0.02 -3.10
N ALA A 157 10.61 -0.94 -2.90
CA ALA A 157 11.92 -0.95 -3.55
C ALA A 157 12.18 -2.32 -4.20
N LEU A 158 12.39 -2.32 -5.51
CA LEU A 158 12.72 -3.52 -6.27
C LEU A 158 14.20 -3.51 -6.68
N SER A 159 14.88 -4.63 -6.46
CA SER A 159 16.29 -4.84 -6.80
C SER A 159 16.48 -6.17 -7.55
N PRO A 160 16.95 -6.12 -8.83
CA PRO A 160 17.06 -4.96 -9.71
C PRO A 160 15.72 -4.32 -10.06
N GLU A 161 15.70 -3.23 -10.84
CA GLU A 161 14.49 -2.49 -11.21
C GLU A 161 13.38 -3.37 -11.77
N PHE A 162 12.14 -2.90 -11.60
CA PHE A 162 10.98 -3.46 -12.26
C PHE A 162 11.07 -3.29 -13.78
N THR A 163 10.76 -4.37 -14.51
CA THR A 163 10.46 -4.33 -15.96
C THR A 163 9.26 -5.24 -16.24
N PRO A 164 8.40 -4.90 -17.23
CA PRO A 164 7.17 -5.66 -17.49
C PRO A 164 7.37 -7.12 -17.89
N ASP A 165 8.53 -7.49 -18.41
CA ASP A 165 8.90 -8.87 -18.78
C ASP A 165 9.31 -9.73 -17.57
N ARG A 166 9.41 -9.13 -16.37
CA ARG A 166 9.86 -9.77 -15.13
C ARG A 166 8.77 -9.86 -14.06
N VAL A 167 7.51 -9.75 -14.48
CA VAL A 167 6.33 -9.91 -13.62
C VAL A 167 5.37 -10.93 -14.21
N ARG A 168 4.73 -11.73 -13.36
CA ARG A 168 3.59 -12.59 -13.72
C ARG A 168 2.44 -12.28 -12.76
N ILE A 169 1.23 -12.14 -13.29
CA ILE A 169 0.06 -11.78 -12.50
C ILE A 169 -0.99 -12.89 -12.66
N GLY A 170 -1.52 -13.34 -11.53
CA GLY A 170 -2.55 -14.35 -11.44
C GLY A 170 -2.08 -15.76 -11.82
N GLU A 171 -2.82 -16.74 -11.37
CA GLU A 171 -2.59 -18.17 -11.58
C GLU A 171 -3.91 -18.93 -11.63
N GLY A 172 -3.86 -20.26 -11.80
CA GLY A 172 -5.02 -21.14 -11.93
C GLY A 172 -5.06 -22.29 -10.94
N ALA A 173 -5.85 -23.31 -11.29
CA ALA A 173 -6.11 -24.46 -10.42
C ALA A 173 -4.87 -25.25 -10.00
N ALA A 174 -3.87 -25.38 -10.89
CA ALA A 174 -2.63 -26.10 -10.59
C ALA A 174 -1.81 -25.40 -9.50
N TRP A 175 -1.77 -24.05 -9.53
CA TRP A 175 -1.11 -23.25 -8.51
C TRP A 175 -1.84 -23.36 -7.16
N VAL A 176 -3.18 -23.27 -7.15
CA VAL A 176 -3.98 -23.46 -5.92
C VAL A 176 -3.72 -24.85 -5.33
N LYS A 177 -3.77 -25.91 -6.15
CA LYS A 177 -3.47 -27.29 -5.70
C LYS A 177 -2.08 -27.41 -5.06
N ARG A 178 -1.09 -26.67 -5.57
CA ARG A 178 0.28 -26.69 -5.06
C ARG A 178 0.40 -26.11 -3.65
N PHE A 179 -0.34 -25.05 -3.36
CA PHE A 179 -0.16 -24.29 -2.12
C PHE A 179 -1.29 -24.47 -1.09
N ALA A 180 -2.44 -25.05 -1.49
CA ALA A 180 -3.54 -25.34 -0.57
C ALA A 180 -3.11 -26.32 0.54
N GLY A 181 -3.48 -25.99 1.78
CA GLY A 181 -3.18 -26.81 2.96
C GLY A 181 -1.72 -26.72 3.46
N LYS A 182 -0.88 -25.86 2.87
CA LYS A 182 0.50 -25.66 3.32
C LYS A 182 0.60 -24.85 4.62
N ALA A 183 -0.45 -24.11 4.96
CA ALA A 183 -0.66 -23.47 6.25
C ALA A 183 -2.19 -23.40 6.50
N GLU A 184 -2.59 -23.14 7.74
CA GLU A 184 -4.00 -23.06 8.13
C GLU A 184 -4.78 -22.01 7.30
N TRP A 185 -4.17 -20.85 7.04
CA TRP A 185 -4.77 -19.79 6.23
C TRP A 185 -4.80 -20.08 4.73
N ALA A 186 -3.95 -21.01 4.22
CA ALA A 186 -3.81 -21.29 2.79
C ALA A 186 -4.88 -22.28 2.30
N THR A 187 -6.17 -21.92 2.45
CA THR A 187 -7.28 -22.70 1.92
C THR A 187 -7.48 -22.47 0.42
N PRO A 188 -8.07 -23.42 -0.34
CA PRO A 188 -8.38 -23.18 -1.75
C PRO A 188 -9.19 -21.92 -2.01
N GLU A 189 -10.18 -21.63 -1.16
CA GLU A 189 -11.06 -20.46 -1.23
C GLU A 189 -10.27 -19.16 -1.05
N PHE A 190 -9.44 -19.13 0.00
CA PHE A 190 -8.57 -17.97 0.27
C PHE A 190 -7.61 -17.70 -0.90
N LEU A 191 -6.94 -18.74 -1.40
CA LEU A 191 -6.01 -18.62 -2.53
C LEU A 191 -6.71 -18.11 -3.79
N ARG A 192 -7.95 -18.54 -4.06
CA ARG A 192 -8.76 -18.00 -5.17
C ARG A 192 -9.09 -16.53 -4.99
N VAL A 193 -9.41 -16.10 -3.77
CA VAL A 193 -9.64 -14.67 -3.43
C VAL A 193 -8.38 -13.85 -3.69
N MET A 194 -7.21 -14.36 -3.30
CA MET A 194 -5.93 -13.68 -3.54
C MET A 194 -5.55 -13.59 -5.03
N ILE A 195 -5.92 -14.58 -5.85
CA ILE A 195 -5.77 -14.52 -7.31
C ILE A 195 -6.75 -13.50 -7.91
N GLY A 196 -7.98 -13.47 -7.39
CA GLY A 196 -9.02 -12.52 -7.77
C GLY A 196 -9.37 -12.56 -9.27
N PRO A 197 -9.51 -11.38 -9.92
CA PRO A 197 -9.90 -11.27 -11.33
C PRO A 197 -8.84 -11.84 -12.30
N ASN A 198 -7.65 -12.17 -11.82
CA ASN A 198 -6.54 -12.67 -12.64
C ASN A 198 -6.49 -14.21 -12.69
N TRP A 199 -7.62 -14.88 -12.40
CA TRP A 199 -7.73 -16.32 -12.50
C TRP A 199 -7.47 -16.81 -13.94
N LYS A 200 -6.58 -17.80 -14.06
CA LYS A 200 -6.30 -18.48 -15.34
C LYS A 200 -7.04 -19.82 -15.36
N PRO A 201 -7.77 -20.09 -16.44
CA PRO A 201 -8.52 -21.37 -16.58
C PRO A 201 -7.60 -22.59 -16.61
#